data_7514878a86625f46f88706b6a389ae87
#
_entry.id   7514878a86625f46f88706b6a389ae87
#
_cell.length_a   1.000
_cell.length_b   1.000
_cell.length_c   1.000
_cell.angle_alpha   90.00
_cell.angle_beta   90.00
_cell.angle_gamma   90.00
#
_symmetry.space_group_name_H-M   'P 1'
#
loop_
_entity.id
_entity.type
_entity.pdbx_description
1 polymer ?
#
loop_
_entity_poly.entity_id
_entity_poly.type
_entity_poly.pdbx_seq_one_letter_code
_entity_poly.pdbx_strand_id
1 'polypeptide(L)'
;MEYLTKEDIVDAFRKCGIKSGSVLMLHSDAIFLSQTKPMSKSDRYGLFFDAMDEVLGAEGTLVIPTFTYSATIDEPFIVEETPSTVGDLTEYFRKMPAVKRSRDPIFSVAAIGKRSRQFCEVKIEDSFGKDSIFDLLDQSNAWLCSLATKFLVTHTHFVEQTVGVDYRYFKNFNYKIIENGEVD
;
A
#
# COMPACT_ATOMS: atom_id res chain seq x y z
N MET A 1 -32.26 -5.06 -2.63
CA MET A 1 -30.92 -4.63 -2.18
C MET A 1 -30.08 -4.54 -3.44
N GLU A 2 -29.58 -3.38 -3.78
CA GLU A 2 -28.68 -3.23 -4.93
C GLU A 2 -27.29 -3.74 -4.52
N TYR A 3 -26.64 -4.42 -5.45
CA TYR A 3 -25.26 -4.87 -5.26
C TYR A 3 -24.27 -3.74 -5.60
N LEU A 4 -23.16 -3.70 -4.89
CA LEU A 4 -22.05 -2.83 -5.20
C LEU A 4 -21.46 -3.19 -6.58
N THR A 5 -21.35 -2.21 -7.45
CA THR A 5 -20.80 -2.34 -8.80
C THR A 5 -19.42 -1.69 -8.92
N LYS A 6 -18.73 -1.91 -10.03
CA LYS A 6 -17.49 -1.22 -10.36
C LYS A 6 -17.72 0.28 -10.47
N GLU A 7 -18.80 0.68 -11.11
CA GLU A 7 -19.20 2.07 -11.33
C GLU A 7 -19.43 2.80 -10.00
N ASP A 8 -20.07 2.14 -9.02
CA ASP A 8 -20.27 2.70 -7.68
C ASP A 8 -18.94 2.98 -6.97
N ILE A 9 -17.96 2.08 -7.13
CA ILE A 9 -16.62 2.25 -6.57
C ILE A 9 -15.92 3.43 -7.23
N VAL A 10 -15.92 3.49 -8.56
CA VAL A 10 -15.33 4.57 -9.35
C VAL A 10 -15.92 5.91 -8.94
N ASP A 11 -17.23 5.99 -8.87
CA ASP A 11 -17.96 7.22 -8.50
C ASP A 11 -17.66 7.66 -7.06
N ALA A 12 -17.55 6.71 -6.14
CA ALA A 12 -17.21 7.02 -4.75
C ALA A 12 -15.82 7.67 -4.65
N PHE A 13 -14.81 7.10 -5.29
CA PHE A 13 -13.46 7.68 -5.27
C PHE A 13 -13.39 9.04 -5.96
N ARG A 14 -14.08 9.20 -7.11
CA ARG A 14 -14.19 10.50 -7.81
C ARG A 14 -14.88 11.56 -6.96
N LYS A 15 -15.95 11.21 -6.24
CA LYS A 15 -16.64 12.11 -5.31
C LYS A 15 -15.75 12.53 -4.12
N CYS A 16 -14.82 11.70 -3.71
CA CYS A 16 -13.79 12.06 -2.72
C CYS A 16 -12.70 12.99 -3.29
N GLY A 17 -12.71 13.30 -4.59
CA GLY A 17 -11.74 14.19 -5.23
C GLY A 17 -10.54 13.47 -5.85
N ILE A 18 -10.50 12.15 -5.82
CA ILE A 18 -9.46 11.36 -6.47
C ILE A 18 -9.72 11.33 -7.96
N LYS A 19 -8.69 11.59 -8.76
CA LYS A 19 -8.80 11.76 -10.21
C LYS A 19 -7.63 11.10 -10.93
N SER A 20 -7.73 11.03 -12.24
CA SER A 20 -6.63 10.56 -13.10
C SER A 20 -5.34 11.32 -12.79
N GLY A 21 -4.23 10.59 -12.70
CA GLY A 21 -2.92 11.11 -12.31
C GLY A 21 -2.67 11.20 -10.80
N SER A 22 -3.67 10.94 -9.95
CA SER A 22 -3.49 10.96 -8.50
C SER A 22 -2.53 9.86 -8.04
N VAL A 23 -1.76 10.15 -6.99
CA VAL A 23 -1.09 9.13 -6.17
C VAL A 23 -2.01 8.82 -4.99
N LEU A 24 -2.35 7.55 -4.80
CA LEU A 24 -3.26 7.10 -3.77
C LEU A 24 -2.60 6.04 -2.90
N MET A 25 -2.41 6.33 -1.62
CA MET A 25 -2.10 5.33 -0.58
C MET A 25 -3.41 4.84 0.01
N LEU A 26 -3.69 3.54 -0.13
CA LEU A 26 -4.96 2.95 0.26
C LEU A 26 -4.79 1.91 1.36
N HIS A 27 -5.37 2.18 2.52
CA HIS A 27 -5.63 1.21 3.58
C HIS A 27 -7.06 0.69 3.43
N SER A 28 -7.27 -0.61 3.46
CA SER A 28 -8.61 -1.18 3.21
C SER A 28 -8.87 -2.45 4.01
N ASP A 29 -10.13 -2.64 4.39
CA ASP A 29 -10.69 -3.94 4.77
C ASP A 29 -11.52 -4.45 3.60
N ALA A 30 -11.24 -5.65 3.14
CA ALA A 30 -11.92 -6.25 1.99
C ALA A 30 -13.41 -6.56 2.24
N ILE A 31 -13.92 -6.37 3.47
CA ILE A 31 -15.30 -6.69 3.84
C ILE A 31 -16.34 -5.95 2.98
N PHE A 32 -16.02 -4.73 2.52
CA PHE A 32 -16.94 -3.97 1.66
C PHE A 32 -17.27 -4.69 0.35
N LEU A 33 -16.36 -5.51 -0.15
CA LEU A 33 -16.57 -6.31 -1.37
C LEU A 33 -17.58 -7.45 -1.18
N SER A 34 -17.97 -7.75 0.06
CA SER A 34 -19.09 -8.69 0.32
C SER A 34 -20.42 -8.17 -0.22
N GLN A 35 -20.53 -6.87 -0.48
CA GLN A 35 -21.72 -6.23 -1.04
C GLN A 35 -21.82 -6.38 -2.58
N THR A 36 -20.84 -6.92 -3.25
CA THR A 36 -20.90 -7.21 -4.69
C THR A 36 -21.83 -8.40 -4.96
N LYS A 37 -22.23 -8.58 -6.22
CA LYS A 37 -22.92 -9.80 -6.63
C LYS A 37 -22.13 -11.04 -6.20
N PRO A 38 -22.81 -12.18 -5.98
CA PRO A 38 -22.14 -13.46 -5.74
C PRO A 38 -21.15 -13.79 -6.87
N MET A 39 -19.88 -13.86 -6.53
CA MET A 39 -18.77 -14.18 -7.44
C MET A 39 -17.58 -14.71 -6.65
N SER A 40 -16.57 -15.22 -7.32
CA SER A 40 -15.35 -15.69 -6.66
C SER A 40 -14.62 -14.56 -5.94
N LYS A 41 -13.75 -14.88 -4.96
CA LYS A 41 -12.91 -13.92 -4.26
C LYS A 41 -11.98 -13.17 -5.23
N SER A 42 -11.41 -13.92 -6.19
CA SER A 42 -10.54 -13.35 -7.22
C SER A 42 -11.27 -12.33 -8.10
N ASP A 43 -12.50 -12.65 -8.53
CA ASP A 43 -13.28 -11.75 -9.38
C ASP A 43 -13.66 -10.46 -8.64
N ARG A 44 -13.97 -10.55 -7.33
CA ARG A 44 -14.23 -9.36 -6.50
C ARG A 44 -13.03 -8.46 -6.38
N TYR A 45 -11.85 -9.04 -6.20
CA TYR A 45 -10.61 -8.29 -6.11
C TYR A 45 -10.24 -7.68 -7.47
N GLY A 46 -10.41 -8.45 -8.55
CA GLY A 46 -10.24 -7.96 -9.92
C GLY A 46 -11.14 -6.75 -10.19
N LEU A 47 -12.44 -6.87 -9.91
CA LEU A 47 -13.41 -5.77 -10.07
C LEU A 47 -12.96 -4.49 -9.33
N PHE A 48 -12.43 -4.64 -8.11
CA PHE A 48 -11.94 -3.51 -7.34
C PHE A 48 -10.70 -2.87 -7.97
N PHE A 49 -9.72 -3.67 -8.40
CA PHE A 49 -8.50 -3.13 -9.01
C PHE A 49 -8.76 -2.55 -10.41
N ASP A 50 -9.70 -3.10 -11.17
CA ASP A 50 -10.19 -2.52 -12.42
C ASP A 50 -10.85 -1.14 -12.19
N ALA A 51 -11.57 -0.99 -11.07
CA ALA A 51 -12.12 0.31 -10.68
C ALA A 51 -11.01 1.31 -10.32
N MET A 52 -9.98 0.87 -9.60
CA MET A 52 -8.83 1.72 -9.26
C MET A 52 -8.04 2.15 -10.49
N ASP A 53 -7.83 1.24 -11.43
CA ASP A 53 -7.18 1.57 -12.72
C ASP A 53 -7.97 2.63 -13.48
N GLU A 54 -9.30 2.50 -13.54
CA GLU A 54 -10.17 3.50 -14.19
C GLU A 54 -10.15 4.86 -13.48
N VAL A 55 -10.11 4.89 -12.15
CA VAL A 55 -10.06 6.14 -11.37
C VAL A 55 -8.73 6.86 -11.57
N LEU A 56 -7.63 6.12 -11.46
CA LEU A 56 -6.28 6.67 -11.46
C LEU A 56 -5.74 6.88 -12.87
N GLY A 57 -6.14 6.05 -13.82
CA GLY A 57 -5.68 6.10 -15.22
C GLY A 57 -4.18 5.88 -15.36
N ALA A 58 -3.67 5.97 -16.58
CA ALA A 58 -2.28 5.67 -16.94
C ALA A 58 -1.23 6.53 -16.21
N GLU A 59 -1.59 7.74 -15.82
CA GLU A 59 -0.70 8.67 -15.12
C GLU A 59 -0.74 8.53 -13.59
N GLY A 60 -1.70 7.77 -13.06
CA GLY A 60 -1.89 7.57 -11.64
C GLY A 60 -0.97 6.51 -11.04
N THR A 61 -1.03 6.41 -9.72
CA THR A 61 -0.27 5.39 -8.98
C THR A 61 -1.06 4.97 -7.75
N LEU A 62 -1.29 3.67 -7.63
CA LEU A 62 -1.85 3.04 -6.45
C LEU A 62 -0.74 2.48 -5.59
N VAL A 63 -0.74 2.81 -4.30
CA VAL A 63 0.18 2.32 -3.28
C VAL A 63 -0.63 1.64 -2.19
N ILE A 64 -0.29 0.41 -1.85
CA ILE A 64 -1.00 -0.38 -0.83
C ILE A 64 0.00 -0.93 0.19
N PRO A 65 -0.30 -0.85 1.51
CA PRO A 65 0.53 -1.47 2.53
C PRO A 65 0.61 -2.98 2.34
N THR A 66 1.82 -3.52 2.39
CA THR A 66 2.08 -4.97 2.35
C THR A 66 3.01 -5.38 3.49
N PHE A 67 2.79 -4.79 4.65
CA PHE A 67 3.64 -4.94 5.83
C PHE A 67 3.82 -6.41 6.22
N THR A 68 5.02 -6.74 6.70
CA THR A 68 5.38 -8.11 7.06
C THR A 68 5.82 -8.23 8.51
N TYR A 69 6.41 -7.16 9.05
CA TYR A 69 7.03 -7.15 10.37
C TYR A 69 8.18 -8.18 10.53
N SER A 70 8.74 -8.71 9.43
CA SER A 70 9.77 -9.76 9.43
C SER A 70 10.96 -9.42 10.32
N ALA A 71 11.47 -8.18 10.25
CA ALA A 71 12.60 -7.75 11.08
C ALA A 71 12.28 -7.72 12.59
N THR A 72 11.01 -7.70 12.98
CA THR A 72 10.62 -7.71 14.40
C THR A 72 10.62 -9.10 15.02
N ILE A 73 10.67 -10.14 14.19
CA ILE A 73 10.64 -11.56 14.58
C ILE A 73 11.89 -12.31 14.11
N ASP A 74 12.92 -11.57 13.67
CA ASP A 74 14.20 -12.09 13.20
C ASP A 74 14.08 -13.07 12.00
N GLU A 75 13.10 -12.82 11.12
CA GLU A 75 12.90 -13.58 9.89
C GLU A 75 13.41 -12.80 8.67
N PRO A 76 14.00 -13.48 7.66
CA PRO A 76 14.39 -12.85 6.41
C PRO A 76 13.18 -12.28 5.69
N PHE A 77 13.33 -11.10 5.10
CA PHE A 77 12.36 -10.53 4.20
C PHE A 77 12.71 -10.87 2.76
N ILE A 78 11.94 -11.77 2.15
CA ILE A 78 12.05 -12.13 0.74
C ILE A 78 11.03 -11.27 0.00
N VAL A 79 11.52 -10.32 -0.80
CA VAL A 79 10.68 -9.27 -1.41
C VAL A 79 9.52 -9.87 -2.20
N GLU A 80 9.78 -10.90 -3.00
CA GLU A 80 8.80 -11.55 -3.86
C GLU A 80 7.86 -12.48 -3.09
N GLU A 81 8.34 -13.14 -2.03
CA GLU A 81 7.66 -14.29 -1.43
C GLU A 81 7.02 -14.00 -0.09
N THR A 82 7.69 -13.19 0.78
CA THR A 82 7.18 -12.96 2.14
C THR A 82 5.76 -12.40 2.11
N PRO A 83 4.78 -13.10 2.70
CA PRO A 83 3.38 -12.68 2.61
C PRO A 83 3.12 -11.34 3.31
N SER A 84 2.16 -10.59 2.80
CA SER A 84 1.58 -9.46 3.54
C SER A 84 0.77 -9.98 4.74
N THR A 85 0.97 -9.36 5.92
CA THR A 85 0.25 -9.71 7.14
C THR A 85 -0.94 -8.80 7.43
N VAL A 86 -1.17 -7.79 6.57
CA VAL A 86 -2.17 -6.74 6.80
C VAL A 86 -3.42 -6.87 5.94
N GLY A 87 -3.70 -8.07 5.47
CA GLY A 87 -4.99 -8.41 4.87
C GLY A 87 -4.89 -9.16 3.54
N ASP A 88 -5.97 -9.84 3.20
CA ASP A 88 -6.07 -10.67 2.01
C ASP A 88 -6.03 -9.87 0.70
N LEU A 89 -6.64 -8.68 0.68
CA LEU A 89 -6.65 -7.81 -0.50
C LEU A 89 -5.24 -7.31 -0.81
N THR A 90 -4.48 -6.99 0.23
CA THR A 90 -3.09 -6.52 0.08
C THR A 90 -2.18 -7.64 -0.41
N GLU A 91 -2.41 -8.87 0.08
CA GLU A 91 -1.67 -10.06 -0.38
C GLU A 91 -2.04 -10.43 -1.82
N TYR A 92 -3.29 -10.27 -2.23
CA TYR A 92 -3.70 -10.44 -3.63
C TYR A 92 -3.02 -9.40 -4.52
N PHE A 93 -3.07 -8.12 -4.11
CA PHE A 93 -2.48 -7.01 -4.87
C PHE A 93 -0.99 -7.20 -5.13
N ARG A 94 -0.20 -7.53 -4.10
CA ARG A 94 1.24 -7.69 -4.26
C ARG A 94 1.62 -8.80 -5.25
N LYS A 95 0.73 -9.76 -5.52
CA LYS A 95 0.93 -10.86 -6.49
C LYS A 95 0.44 -10.53 -7.89
N MET A 96 -0.20 -9.38 -8.09
CA MET A 96 -0.68 -9.00 -9.42
C MET A 96 0.49 -8.71 -10.38
N PRO A 97 0.33 -8.98 -11.68
CA PRO A 97 1.32 -8.61 -12.69
C PRO A 97 1.67 -7.11 -12.64
N ALA A 98 2.92 -6.77 -12.89
CA ALA A 98 3.46 -5.41 -12.91
C ALA A 98 3.44 -4.66 -11.56
N VAL A 99 2.90 -5.22 -10.50
CA VAL A 99 3.01 -4.66 -9.15
C VAL A 99 4.46 -4.82 -8.67
N LYS A 100 5.00 -3.73 -8.13
CA LYS A 100 6.32 -3.70 -7.49
C LYS A 100 6.15 -3.66 -6.00
N ARG A 101 7.16 -4.14 -5.25
CA ARG A 101 7.17 -4.09 -3.79
C ARG A 101 8.44 -3.42 -3.29
N SER A 102 8.31 -2.65 -2.23
CA SER A 102 9.45 -2.00 -1.58
C SER A 102 10.22 -2.94 -0.65
N ARG A 103 11.46 -2.53 -0.33
CA ARG A 103 12.43 -3.33 0.43
C ARG A 103 12.39 -3.09 1.95
N ASP A 104 11.32 -2.49 2.48
CA ASP A 104 11.17 -2.35 3.93
C ASP A 104 10.67 -3.65 4.56
N PRO A 105 11.44 -4.30 5.47
CA PRO A 105 11.07 -5.59 6.04
C PRO A 105 9.99 -5.48 7.13
N ILE A 106 9.55 -4.27 7.45
CA ILE A 106 8.47 -4.02 8.42
C ILE A 106 7.28 -3.37 7.72
N PHE A 107 7.51 -2.23 7.05
CA PHE A 107 6.47 -1.38 6.47
C PHE A 107 6.50 -1.38 4.94
N SER A 108 6.80 -2.54 4.32
CA SER A 108 6.79 -2.62 2.86
C SER A 108 5.46 -2.17 2.28
N VAL A 109 5.52 -1.53 1.13
CA VAL A 109 4.36 -1.23 0.30
C VAL A 109 4.48 -1.93 -1.04
N ALA A 110 3.35 -2.20 -1.66
CA ALA A 110 3.29 -2.57 -3.07
C ALA A 110 2.69 -1.41 -3.87
N ALA A 111 3.15 -1.21 -5.10
CA ALA A 111 2.66 -0.14 -5.94
C ALA A 111 2.55 -0.55 -7.42
N ILE A 112 1.54 0.00 -8.09
CA ILE A 112 1.35 -0.09 -9.54
C ILE A 112 1.06 1.31 -10.10
N GLY A 113 1.43 1.55 -11.34
CA GLY A 113 1.23 2.81 -12.04
C GLY A 113 2.52 3.57 -12.32
N LYS A 114 2.38 4.79 -12.84
CA LYS A 114 3.48 5.57 -13.41
C LYS A 114 4.65 5.81 -12.47
N ARG A 115 4.38 6.02 -11.19
CA ARG A 115 5.37 6.34 -10.16
C ARG A 115 5.69 5.15 -9.24
N SER A 116 5.29 3.93 -9.58
CA SER A 116 5.49 2.74 -8.73
C SER A 116 6.97 2.53 -8.34
N ARG A 117 7.89 2.77 -9.27
CA ARG A 117 9.33 2.69 -9.00
C ARG A 117 9.80 3.65 -7.90
N GLN A 118 9.25 4.86 -7.90
CA GLN A 118 9.61 5.88 -6.91
C GLN A 118 9.34 5.40 -5.47
N PHE A 119 8.29 4.60 -5.26
CA PHE A 119 7.92 4.09 -3.93
C PHE A 119 8.53 2.73 -3.61
N CYS A 120 8.94 1.96 -4.61
CA CYS A 120 9.37 0.59 -4.41
C CYS A 120 10.88 0.37 -4.61
N GLU A 121 11.56 1.22 -5.37
CA GLU A 121 13.00 1.10 -5.66
C GLU A 121 13.85 2.06 -4.81
N VAL A 122 13.28 2.66 -3.77
CA VAL A 122 13.99 3.52 -2.83
C VAL A 122 14.80 2.69 -1.83
N LYS A 123 16.03 3.15 -1.53
CA LYS A 123 16.80 2.59 -0.42
C LYS A 123 16.26 3.15 0.89
N ILE A 124 15.81 2.26 1.76
CA ILE A 124 15.20 2.62 3.04
C ILE A 124 16.24 2.43 4.14
N GLU A 125 16.61 3.52 4.80
CA GLU A 125 17.48 3.53 5.99
C GLU A 125 16.66 3.75 7.26
N ASP A 126 15.55 4.48 7.15
CA ASP A 126 14.61 4.78 8.20
C ASP A 126 13.19 4.69 7.61
N SER A 127 12.33 3.88 8.18
CA SER A 127 10.98 3.65 7.65
C SER A 127 10.11 4.92 7.63
N PHE A 128 10.40 5.92 8.47
CA PHE A 128 9.59 7.13 8.61
C PHE A 128 10.37 8.43 8.51
N GLY A 129 11.66 8.36 8.22
CA GLY A 129 12.50 9.53 8.08
C GLY A 129 12.46 10.16 6.69
N LYS A 130 13.40 11.07 6.47
CA LYS A 130 13.61 11.69 5.17
C LYS A 130 13.93 10.63 4.12
N ASP A 131 13.40 10.81 2.92
CA ASP A 131 13.52 9.92 1.76
C ASP A 131 12.88 8.52 1.99
N SER A 132 12.11 8.34 3.08
CA SER A 132 11.28 7.16 3.27
C SER A 132 10.09 7.13 2.30
N ILE A 133 9.42 5.99 2.21
CA ILE A 133 8.18 5.86 1.41
C ILE A 133 7.13 6.89 1.85
N PHE A 134 7.02 7.13 3.16
CA PHE A 134 6.04 8.06 3.71
C PHE A 134 6.39 9.52 3.43
N ASP A 135 7.68 9.87 3.43
CA ASP A 135 8.16 11.17 2.97
C ASP A 135 7.89 11.38 1.47
N LEU A 136 8.13 10.35 0.66
CA LEU A 136 7.84 10.40 -0.78
C LEU A 136 6.33 10.52 -1.08
N LEU A 137 5.46 9.93 -0.26
CA LEU A 137 4.01 10.12 -0.35
C LEU A 137 3.63 11.57 -0.05
N ASP A 138 4.22 12.17 0.99
CA ASP A 138 4.01 13.57 1.36
C ASP A 138 4.45 14.52 0.25
N GLN A 139 5.70 14.38 -0.23
CA GLN A 139 6.25 15.15 -1.36
C GLN A 139 5.43 15.01 -2.64
N SER A 140 4.70 13.91 -2.78
CA SER A 140 3.84 13.62 -3.92
C SER A 140 2.44 14.21 -3.81
N ASN A 141 2.10 14.86 -2.70
CA ASN A 141 0.73 15.23 -2.35
C ASN A 141 -0.23 14.03 -2.51
N ALA A 142 0.19 12.86 -2.02
CA ALA A 142 -0.59 11.65 -2.15
C ALA A 142 -1.88 11.72 -1.34
N TRP A 143 -2.94 11.16 -1.90
CA TRP A 143 -4.16 10.90 -1.15
C TRP A 143 -3.94 9.75 -0.18
N LEU A 144 -4.32 9.94 1.07
CA LEU A 144 -4.33 8.90 2.10
C LEU A 144 -5.79 8.49 2.33
N CYS A 145 -6.13 7.28 1.95
CA CYS A 145 -7.51 6.78 2.03
C CYS A 145 -7.60 5.56 2.96
N SER A 146 -8.64 5.55 3.81
CA SER A 146 -9.04 4.39 4.60
C SER A 146 -10.42 3.94 4.12
N LEU A 147 -10.49 2.74 3.52
CA LEU A 147 -11.71 2.18 2.97
C LEU A 147 -12.22 1.03 3.84
N ALA A 148 -13.44 1.16 4.35
CA ALA A 148 -14.10 0.17 5.21
C ALA A 148 -13.31 -0.25 6.46
N THR A 149 -12.34 0.54 6.89
CA THR A 149 -11.53 0.31 8.08
C THR A 149 -11.52 1.56 8.97
N LYS A 150 -11.08 1.42 10.21
CA LYS A 150 -10.83 2.58 11.06
C LYS A 150 -9.77 3.47 10.41
N PHE A 151 -9.89 4.78 10.60
CA PHE A 151 -8.87 5.71 10.15
C PHE A 151 -7.60 5.51 10.98
N LEU A 152 -6.77 4.59 10.53
CA LEU A 152 -5.46 4.28 11.09
C LEU A 152 -4.48 4.33 9.93
N VAL A 153 -3.83 5.46 9.76
CA VAL A 153 -2.84 5.64 8.69
C VAL A 153 -1.44 5.61 9.26
N THR A 154 -0.66 4.66 8.82
CA THR A 154 0.76 4.51 9.20
C THR A 154 1.57 5.77 8.90
N HIS A 155 1.15 6.58 7.94
CA HIS A 155 1.73 7.89 7.62
C HIS A 155 1.79 8.84 8.85
N THR A 156 0.93 8.67 9.85
CA THR A 156 0.99 9.43 11.11
C THR A 156 2.36 9.31 11.77
N HIS A 157 3.02 8.17 11.65
CA HIS A 157 4.36 7.96 12.22
C HIS A 157 5.43 8.84 11.56
N PHE A 158 5.32 9.08 10.26
CA PHE A 158 6.16 10.04 9.56
C PHE A 158 5.94 11.45 10.08
N VAL A 159 4.69 11.86 10.26
CA VAL A 159 4.35 13.19 10.81
C VAL A 159 4.89 13.35 12.22
N GLU A 160 4.67 12.36 13.09
CA GLU A 160 5.18 12.36 14.47
C GLU A 160 6.71 12.46 14.52
N GLN A 161 7.41 11.74 13.65
CA GLN A 161 8.87 11.81 13.58
C GLN A 161 9.35 13.16 13.06
N THR A 162 8.69 13.72 12.06
CA THR A 162 9.03 15.02 11.47
C THR A 162 8.83 16.18 12.47
N VAL A 163 7.75 16.11 13.25
CA VAL A 163 7.44 17.11 14.31
C VAL A 163 8.36 16.94 15.52
N GLY A 164 8.89 15.75 15.75
CA GLY A 164 9.78 15.46 16.87
C GLY A 164 9.02 15.32 18.20
N VAL A 165 7.96 14.50 18.20
CA VAL A 165 7.20 14.22 19.43
C VAL A 165 8.04 13.44 20.44
N ASP A 166 7.88 13.73 21.73
CA ASP A 166 8.74 13.23 22.81
C ASP A 166 8.46 11.77 23.21
N TYR A 167 7.32 11.21 22.82
CA TYR A 167 6.95 9.82 23.12
C TYR A 167 7.47 8.82 22.08
N ARG A 168 8.13 9.26 20.98
CA ARG A 168 8.75 8.36 20.01
C ARG A 168 10.24 8.18 20.29
N TYR A 169 10.75 7.00 19.95
CA TYR A 169 12.16 6.70 19.99
C TYR A 169 12.57 5.85 18.77
N PHE A 170 13.82 5.94 18.38
CA PHE A 170 14.37 5.10 17.32
C PHE A 170 14.62 3.69 17.84
N LYS A 171 14.22 2.70 17.04
CA LYS A 171 14.51 1.30 17.28
C LYS A 171 15.17 0.71 16.04
N ASN A 172 16.40 0.21 16.23
CA ASN A 172 17.14 -0.45 15.16
C ASN A 172 16.80 -1.94 15.15
N PHE A 173 16.67 -2.50 13.95
CA PHE A 173 16.49 -3.92 13.72
C PHE A 173 17.63 -4.43 12.84
N ASN A 174 18.16 -5.61 13.16
CA ASN A 174 19.00 -6.35 12.25
C ASN A 174 18.09 -7.22 11.39
N TYR A 175 18.29 -7.20 10.09
CA TYR A 175 17.46 -7.97 9.16
C TYR A 175 18.26 -8.38 7.93
N LYS A 176 17.72 -9.35 7.20
CA LYS A 176 18.20 -9.75 5.89
C LYS A 176 17.11 -9.51 4.87
N ILE A 177 17.47 -8.87 3.77
CA ILE A 177 16.61 -8.73 2.59
C ILE A 177 17.11 -9.68 1.53
N ILE A 178 16.20 -10.42 0.92
CA ILE A 178 16.48 -11.29 -0.21
C ILE A 178 15.61 -10.80 -1.36
N GLU A 179 16.24 -10.48 -2.48
CA GLU A 179 15.57 -10.06 -3.70
C GLU A 179 16.22 -10.74 -4.90
N ASN A 180 15.42 -11.37 -5.76
CA ASN A 180 15.90 -12.16 -6.90
C ASN A 180 16.96 -13.23 -6.52
N GLY A 181 16.90 -13.75 -5.29
CA GLY A 181 17.85 -14.71 -4.74
C GLY A 181 19.17 -14.12 -4.23
N GLU A 182 19.37 -12.83 -4.32
CA GLU A 182 20.52 -12.11 -3.76
C GLU A 182 20.21 -11.63 -2.33
N VAL A 183 21.20 -11.70 -1.45
CA VAL A 183 21.11 -11.29 -0.02
C VAL A 183 21.77 -9.93 0.14
N ASP A 184 21.06 -8.99 0.72
CA ASP A 184 21.54 -7.65 1.09
C ASP A 184 21.48 -7.46 2.62
#